data_93d0c23198e6a65e9a168deb7615ab43
#
_entry.id   93d0c23198e6a65e9a168deb7615ab43
#
_cell.length_a   1.000
_cell.length_b   1.000
_cell.length_c   1.000
_cell.angle_alpha   90.00
_cell.angle_beta   90.00
_cell.angle_gamma   90.00
#
_symmetry.space_group_name_H-M   'P 1'
#
loop_
_entity.id
_entity.type
_entity.pdbx_description
1 polymer ?
#
loop_
_entity_poly.entity_id
_entity_poly.type
_entity_poly.pdbx_seq_one_letter_code
_entity_poly.pdbx_strand_id
1 'polypeptide(L)'
;SNAESLTIPIIGFCKKGARTLLSSRCMKFCSNCGQLVIAKVPSGDHLPRFVCEACGTIHYQNPNIIAGCIPEWQGKLLLCRRAIEPRRGFWTVPAGFMENGEAVQDAAAREAQEEALADVEIGSLVSIINVIRTHQVHIVFRARLRNTNFGVGPESLEVALYDEADIPWDEIAFMSVEFALRRYLDDRRARRELTHFCDIDWHDGRFVLRDR
;
A
#
# COMPACT_ATOMS: atom_id res chain seq x y z
N SER A 1 -1.00 -28.25 -39.28
CA SER A 1 -1.78 -28.24 -38.04
C SER A 1 -1.82 -26.83 -37.48
N ASN A 2 -2.96 -26.17 -37.73
CA ASN A 2 -3.20 -24.79 -37.30
C ASN A 2 -3.48 -24.80 -35.79
N ALA A 3 -2.63 -24.13 -35.04
CA ALA A 3 -2.92 -23.75 -33.67
C ALA A 3 -3.75 -22.46 -33.71
N GLU A 4 -5.07 -22.61 -33.62
CA GLU A 4 -5.97 -21.49 -33.43
C GLU A 4 -5.70 -20.86 -32.05
N SER A 5 -5.27 -19.59 -32.08
CA SER A 5 -5.11 -18.76 -30.90
C SER A 5 -6.52 -18.49 -30.32
N LEU A 6 -6.81 -19.12 -29.21
CA LEU A 6 -8.00 -18.83 -28.42
C LEU A 6 -7.94 -17.38 -27.90
N THR A 7 -8.53 -16.47 -28.66
CA THR A 7 -8.81 -15.11 -28.22
C THR A 7 -10.02 -15.17 -27.32
N ILE A 8 -9.81 -15.17 -26.00
CA ILE A 8 -10.90 -15.02 -25.03
C ILE A 8 -11.20 -13.54 -24.95
N PRO A 9 -12.38 -13.08 -25.42
CA PRO A 9 -12.77 -11.69 -25.22
C PRO A 9 -13.09 -11.48 -23.75
N ILE A 10 -12.20 -10.81 -23.01
CA ILE A 10 -12.49 -10.32 -21.65
C ILE A 10 -13.41 -9.09 -21.78
N ILE A 11 -14.53 -9.27 -22.47
CA ILE A 11 -15.72 -8.41 -22.41
C ILE A 11 -16.59 -9.04 -21.31
N GLY A 12 -16.26 -8.80 -20.03
CA GLY A 12 -17.10 -9.44 -19.02
C GLY A 12 -16.85 -9.08 -17.58
N PHE A 13 -15.91 -8.21 -17.25
CA PHE A 13 -15.68 -7.82 -15.87
C PHE A 13 -15.82 -6.32 -15.55
N CYS A 14 -16.52 -5.59 -16.41
CA CYS A 14 -17.04 -4.27 -16.07
C CYS A 14 -18.57 -4.34 -15.95
N LYS A 15 -19.11 -5.23 -15.11
CA LYS A 15 -20.52 -5.21 -14.73
C LYS A 15 -20.76 -4.01 -13.82
N LYS A 16 -21.45 -2.99 -14.33
CA LYS A 16 -22.17 -2.01 -13.53
C LYS A 16 -23.18 -2.77 -12.65
N GLY A 17 -22.95 -2.82 -11.34
CA GLY A 17 -23.94 -3.37 -10.43
C GLY A 17 -23.42 -4.30 -9.35
N ALA A 18 -22.38 -3.91 -8.64
CA ALA A 18 -22.09 -4.19 -7.23
C ALA A 18 -21.02 -3.19 -6.82
N ARG A 19 -21.16 -2.54 -5.69
CA ARG A 19 -20.11 -1.68 -5.12
C ARG A 19 -18.89 -2.52 -4.79
N THR A 20 -18.12 -2.84 -5.80
CA THR A 20 -16.79 -3.42 -5.66
C THR A 20 -15.84 -2.23 -5.65
N LEU A 21 -15.49 -1.79 -4.47
CA LEU A 21 -14.30 -0.98 -4.24
C LEU A 21 -13.12 -1.72 -4.87
N LEU A 22 -12.46 -1.06 -5.82
CA LEU A 22 -11.31 -1.47 -6.63
C LEU A 22 -11.69 -2.00 -8.01
N SER A 23 -11.85 -1.05 -8.91
CA SER A 23 -11.63 -1.30 -10.32
C SER A 23 -10.21 -1.84 -10.48
N SER A 24 -10.07 -3.11 -10.86
CA SER A 24 -8.87 -3.52 -11.60
C SER A 24 -8.65 -2.46 -12.68
N ARG A 25 -7.53 -1.76 -12.63
CA ARG A 25 -7.20 -0.71 -13.61
C ARG A 25 -7.13 -1.36 -14.98
N CYS A 26 -8.26 -1.40 -15.69
CA CYS A 26 -8.33 -1.91 -17.03
C CYS A 26 -7.67 -0.85 -17.95
N MET A 27 -6.43 -1.10 -18.36
CA MET A 27 -5.77 -0.25 -19.34
C MET A 27 -6.56 -0.32 -20.63
N LYS A 28 -6.98 0.82 -21.16
CA LYS A 28 -7.75 0.91 -22.42
C LYS A 28 -6.87 1.32 -23.59
N PHE A 29 -5.90 2.18 -23.34
CA PHE A 29 -5.06 2.78 -24.36
C PHE A 29 -3.58 2.54 -24.08
N CYS A 30 -2.82 2.40 -25.14
CA CYS A 30 -1.37 2.26 -25.11
C CYS A 30 -0.72 3.58 -24.67
N SER A 31 0.12 3.55 -23.64
CA SER A 31 0.86 4.74 -23.19
C SER A 31 1.93 5.20 -24.19
N ASN A 32 2.31 4.35 -25.16
CA ASN A 32 3.32 4.69 -26.17
C ASN A 32 2.73 5.35 -27.42
N CYS A 33 1.58 4.86 -27.95
CA CYS A 33 1.03 5.35 -29.22
C CYS A 33 -0.46 5.77 -29.16
N GLY A 34 -1.10 5.68 -28.00
CA GLY A 34 -2.50 6.09 -27.80
C GLY A 34 -3.55 5.14 -28.36
N GLN A 35 -3.17 4.08 -29.08
CA GLN A 35 -4.12 3.12 -29.64
C GLN A 35 -4.67 2.16 -28.59
N LEU A 36 -5.79 1.49 -28.87
CA LEU A 36 -6.40 0.52 -27.97
C LEU A 36 -5.44 -0.64 -27.68
N VAL A 37 -5.49 -1.13 -26.46
CA VAL A 37 -4.79 -2.35 -26.04
C VAL A 37 -5.78 -3.47 -25.82
N ILE A 38 -5.31 -4.71 -26.01
CA ILE A 38 -6.08 -5.93 -25.73
C ILE A 38 -5.35 -6.76 -24.68
N ALA A 39 -6.10 -7.51 -23.88
CA ALA A 39 -5.52 -8.47 -22.95
C ALA A 39 -5.28 -9.80 -23.69
N LYS A 40 -4.01 -10.18 -23.84
CA LYS A 40 -3.61 -11.49 -24.42
C LYS A 40 -2.30 -11.96 -23.78
N VAL A 41 -2.03 -13.27 -23.88
CA VAL A 41 -0.75 -13.83 -23.46
C VAL A 41 0.25 -13.61 -24.58
N PRO A 42 1.31 -12.78 -24.37
CA PRO A 42 2.33 -12.56 -25.39
C PRO A 42 3.18 -13.83 -25.60
N SER A 43 3.84 -13.92 -26.76
CA SER A 43 4.79 -14.99 -27.02
C SER A 43 5.92 -14.99 -25.97
N GLY A 44 6.15 -16.14 -25.32
CA GLY A 44 7.16 -16.29 -24.27
C GLY A 44 6.71 -15.89 -22.85
N ASP A 45 5.46 -15.42 -22.68
CA ASP A 45 4.87 -15.18 -21.35
C ASP A 45 3.85 -16.29 -21.01
N HIS A 46 3.47 -16.38 -19.74
CA HIS A 46 2.47 -17.33 -19.22
C HIS A 46 1.23 -16.63 -18.64
N LEU A 47 1.24 -15.30 -18.58
CA LEU A 47 0.14 -14.50 -18.03
C LEU A 47 -0.41 -13.53 -19.08
N PRO A 48 -1.71 -13.20 -19.04
CA PRO A 48 -2.28 -12.14 -19.86
C PRO A 48 -1.64 -10.79 -19.54
N ARG A 49 -1.28 -10.04 -20.60
CA ARG A 49 -0.77 -8.67 -20.54
C ARG A 49 -1.63 -7.77 -21.41
N PHE A 50 -1.60 -6.47 -21.16
CA PHE A 50 -2.16 -5.52 -22.10
C PHE A 50 -1.16 -5.31 -23.24
N VAL A 51 -1.57 -5.64 -24.46
CA VAL A 51 -0.73 -5.57 -25.66
C VAL A 51 -1.35 -4.59 -26.64
N CYS A 52 -0.53 -3.69 -27.15
CA CYS A 52 -0.90 -2.81 -28.25
C CYS A 52 -0.59 -3.50 -29.59
N GLU A 53 -1.60 -3.82 -30.38
CA GLU A 53 -1.38 -4.46 -31.67
C GLU A 53 -0.85 -3.49 -32.73
N ALA A 54 -1.06 -2.18 -32.55
CA ALA A 54 -0.60 -1.16 -33.48
C ALA A 54 0.91 -0.91 -33.42
N CYS A 55 1.51 -0.90 -32.21
CA CYS A 55 2.95 -0.65 -32.05
C CYS A 55 3.72 -1.79 -31.37
N GLY A 56 3.07 -2.90 -31.05
CA GLY A 56 3.69 -4.07 -30.45
C GLY A 56 4.05 -3.92 -28.95
N THR A 57 3.77 -2.80 -28.32
CA THR A 57 4.13 -2.56 -26.90
C THR A 57 3.35 -3.51 -26.00
N ILE A 58 4.08 -4.21 -25.11
CA ILE A 58 3.53 -5.03 -24.03
C ILE A 58 3.61 -4.25 -22.72
N HIS A 59 2.46 -4.06 -22.08
CA HIS A 59 2.37 -3.31 -20.84
C HIS A 59 2.36 -4.27 -19.65
N TYR A 60 3.42 -4.21 -18.83
CA TYR A 60 3.52 -4.92 -17.57
C TYR A 60 2.93 -4.08 -16.45
N GLN A 61 2.16 -4.72 -15.58
CA GLN A 61 1.65 -4.09 -14.36
C GLN A 61 2.23 -4.81 -13.16
N ASN A 62 2.90 -4.06 -12.31
CA ASN A 62 3.49 -4.54 -11.06
C ASN A 62 2.69 -4.03 -9.87
N PRO A 63 2.78 -4.68 -8.69
CA PRO A 63 2.24 -4.14 -7.47
C PRO A 63 2.82 -2.76 -7.16
N ASN A 64 1.96 -1.86 -6.65
CA ASN A 64 2.43 -0.57 -6.16
C ASN A 64 3.09 -0.75 -4.79
N ILE A 65 4.19 -0.05 -4.58
CA ILE A 65 4.85 0.01 -3.27
C ILE A 65 4.24 1.16 -2.48
N ILE A 66 3.88 0.87 -1.23
CA ILE A 66 3.50 1.86 -0.22
C ILE A 66 4.59 1.84 0.84
N ALA A 67 5.24 2.98 1.04
CA ALA A 67 6.27 3.14 2.05
C ALA A 67 5.73 3.96 3.21
N GLY A 68 5.98 3.53 4.43
CA GLY A 68 5.57 4.24 5.63
C GLY A 68 6.46 3.95 6.81
N CYS A 69 6.22 4.65 7.89
CA CYS A 69 6.97 4.45 9.13
C CYS A 69 6.08 4.58 10.37
N ILE A 70 6.58 4.06 11.48
CA ILE A 70 6.00 4.21 12.82
C ILE A 70 6.88 5.19 13.59
N PRO A 71 6.58 6.50 13.58
CA PRO A 71 7.38 7.48 14.30
C PRO A 71 7.14 7.37 15.80
N GLU A 72 8.23 7.28 16.57
CA GLU A 72 8.21 7.20 18.02
C GLU A 72 8.86 8.43 18.66
N TRP A 73 8.28 8.89 19.77
CA TRP A 73 8.83 9.89 20.66
C TRP A 73 8.59 9.50 22.11
N GLN A 74 9.66 9.21 22.85
CA GLN A 74 9.61 8.88 24.28
C GLN A 74 8.59 7.77 24.63
N GLY A 75 8.51 6.73 23.79
CA GLY A 75 7.61 5.60 23.95
C GLY A 75 6.21 5.77 23.39
N LYS A 76 5.85 6.98 22.92
CA LYS A 76 4.57 7.26 22.25
C LYS A 76 4.71 7.15 20.75
N LEU A 77 3.66 6.71 20.08
CA LEU A 77 3.60 6.54 18.62
C LEU A 77 2.80 7.66 17.99
N LEU A 78 3.33 8.24 16.91
CA LEU A 78 2.63 9.25 16.13
C LEU A 78 1.67 8.58 15.16
N LEU A 79 0.40 8.97 15.23
CA LEU A 79 -0.64 8.56 14.29
C LEU A 79 -1.25 9.78 13.60
N CYS A 80 -1.69 9.58 12.36
CA CYS A 80 -2.40 10.55 11.53
C CYS A 80 -3.85 10.13 11.36
N ARG A 81 -4.79 11.05 11.53
CA ARG A 81 -6.22 10.82 11.25
C ARG A 81 -6.52 11.24 9.82
N ARG A 82 -6.91 10.30 8.98
CA ARG A 82 -7.05 10.49 7.52
C ARG A 82 -8.07 11.55 7.14
N ALA A 83 -7.70 12.48 6.26
CA ALA A 83 -8.60 13.45 5.66
C ALA A 83 -9.23 12.95 4.34
N ILE A 84 -8.68 11.87 3.74
CA ILE A 84 -9.03 11.38 2.41
C ILE A 84 -9.60 9.96 2.44
N GLU A 85 -10.36 9.61 1.40
CA GLU A 85 -10.84 8.25 1.18
C GLU A 85 -9.72 7.35 0.59
N PRO A 86 -9.77 6.03 0.85
CA PRO A 86 -10.72 5.32 1.70
C PRO A 86 -10.44 5.51 3.20
N ARG A 87 -11.46 5.27 4.03
CA ARG A 87 -11.35 5.29 5.50
C ARG A 87 -11.05 6.68 6.08
N ARG A 88 -11.63 7.73 5.50
CA ARG A 88 -11.58 9.07 6.08
C ARG A 88 -12.06 9.06 7.54
N GLY A 89 -11.35 9.78 8.41
CA GLY A 89 -11.64 9.87 9.84
C GLY A 89 -11.03 8.75 10.69
N PHE A 90 -10.42 7.74 10.08
CA PHE A 90 -9.71 6.66 10.79
C PHE A 90 -8.21 7.00 10.94
N TRP A 91 -7.58 6.35 11.91
CA TRP A 91 -6.17 6.54 12.24
C TRP A 91 -5.25 5.61 11.45
N THR A 92 -4.09 6.11 11.11
CA THR A 92 -3.04 5.38 10.39
C THR A 92 -1.66 5.87 10.84
N VAL A 93 -0.62 5.12 10.47
CA VAL A 93 0.75 5.64 10.46
C VAL A 93 0.95 6.43 9.17
N PRO A 94 1.85 7.42 9.12
CA PRO A 94 2.18 8.11 7.87
C PRO A 94 2.73 7.12 6.84
N ALA A 95 2.09 7.07 5.67
CA ALA A 95 2.43 6.13 4.60
C ALA A 95 1.70 6.45 3.30
N GLY A 96 2.41 6.40 2.18
CA GLY A 96 1.85 6.60 0.86
C GLY A 96 2.62 5.91 -0.26
N PHE A 97 2.29 6.23 -1.49
CA PHE A 97 2.90 5.63 -2.66
C PHE A 97 4.34 6.09 -2.85
N MET A 98 5.25 5.11 -2.98
CA MET A 98 6.62 5.38 -3.37
C MET A 98 6.65 5.98 -4.78
N GLU A 99 7.42 7.04 -4.98
CA GLU A 99 7.61 7.71 -6.25
C GLU A 99 8.82 7.16 -7.02
N ASN A 100 8.83 7.37 -8.35
CA ASN A 100 9.99 7.00 -9.16
C ASN A 100 11.17 7.91 -8.85
N GLY A 101 12.34 7.32 -8.62
CA GLY A 101 13.59 8.05 -8.39
C GLY A 101 13.95 8.26 -6.92
N GLU A 102 13.13 7.79 -5.98
CA GLU A 102 13.44 7.82 -4.55
C GLU A 102 13.75 6.42 -3.99
N ALA A 103 14.50 6.36 -2.90
CA ALA A 103 14.66 5.13 -2.12
C ALA A 103 13.44 4.92 -1.21
N VAL A 104 13.16 3.66 -0.85
CA VAL A 104 11.97 3.34 -0.04
C VAL A 104 11.98 4.00 1.35
N GLN A 105 13.16 4.20 1.94
CA GLN A 105 13.31 4.92 3.21
C GLN A 105 13.04 6.42 3.04
N ASP A 106 13.46 7.00 1.91
CA ASP A 106 13.22 8.41 1.61
C ASP A 106 11.71 8.65 1.38
N ALA A 107 11.04 7.72 0.70
CA ALA A 107 9.58 7.73 0.57
C ALA A 107 8.88 7.74 1.94
N ALA A 108 9.27 6.85 2.85
CA ALA A 108 8.69 6.78 4.19
C ALA A 108 8.92 8.08 5.00
N ALA A 109 10.10 8.71 4.86
CA ALA A 109 10.40 9.98 5.51
C ALA A 109 9.60 11.15 4.88
N ARG A 110 9.47 11.17 3.55
CA ARG A 110 8.67 12.17 2.82
C ARG A 110 7.20 12.10 3.24
N GLU A 111 6.61 10.90 3.30
CA GLU A 111 5.23 10.70 3.75
C GLU A 111 5.01 11.18 5.19
N ALA A 112 5.97 10.93 6.10
CA ALA A 112 5.91 11.47 7.46
C ALA A 112 5.92 13.00 7.47
N GLN A 113 6.71 13.62 6.58
CA GLN A 113 6.75 15.08 6.44
C GLN A 113 5.46 15.62 5.81
N GLU A 114 4.90 14.95 4.81
CA GLU A 114 3.70 15.42 4.09
C GLU A 114 2.43 15.25 4.93
N GLU A 115 2.23 14.10 5.57
CA GLU A 115 1.01 13.80 6.32
C GLU A 115 1.01 14.36 7.75
N ALA A 116 2.20 14.45 8.38
CA ALA A 116 2.34 14.83 9.78
C ALA A 116 3.26 16.02 10.03
N LEU A 117 3.85 16.64 9.02
CA LEU A 117 4.90 17.66 9.15
C LEU A 117 6.05 17.20 10.08
N ALA A 118 6.26 15.91 10.17
CA ALA A 118 7.16 15.28 11.13
C ALA A 118 8.56 15.06 10.53
N ASP A 119 9.57 15.57 11.21
CA ASP A 119 10.98 15.27 10.91
C ASP A 119 11.37 13.96 11.61
N VAL A 120 11.68 12.93 10.82
CA VAL A 120 11.96 11.60 11.30
C VAL A 120 13.35 11.11 10.90
N GLU A 121 13.89 10.23 11.72
CA GLU A 121 15.03 9.39 11.38
C GLU A 121 14.52 7.97 11.16
N ILE A 122 14.61 7.49 9.91
CA ILE A 122 14.17 6.14 9.55
C ILE A 122 15.15 5.11 10.09
N GLY A 123 14.60 4.11 10.77
CA GLY A 123 15.34 3.00 11.38
C GLY A 123 15.17 1.69 10.60
N SER A 124 15.19 0.57 11.35
CA SER A 124 15.06 -0.78 10.79
C SER A 124 13.65 -1.07 10.29
N LEU A 125 13.56 -2.07 9.42
CA LEU A 125 12.31 -2.54 8.84
C LEU A 125 11.44 -3.23 9.92
N VAL A 126 10.17 -2.87 9.99
CA VAL A 126 9.16 -3.53 10.83
C VAL A 126 8.48 -4.64 10.08
N SER A 127 7.96 -4.34 8.88
CA SER A 127 7.18 -5.32 8.15
C SER A 127 7.15 -5.08 6.64
N ILE A 128 6.98 -6.20 5.91
CA ILE A 128 6.59 -6.23 4.51
C ILE A 128 5.24 -6.95 4.44
N ILE A 129 4.21 -6.27 3.92
CA ILE A 129 2.84 -6.75 3.91
C ILE A 129 2.32 -6.76 2.49
N ASN A 130 1.97 -7.94 1.99
CA ASN A 130 1.36 -8.09 0.68
C ASN A 130 -0.15 -7.89 0.80
N VAL A 131 -0.69 -6.85 0.18
CA VAL A 131 -2.15 -6.65 0.07
C VAL A 131 -2.57 -7.08 -1.34
N ILE A 132 -2.85 -8.39 -1.47
CA ILE A 132 -2.95 -9.09 -2.75
C ILE A 132 -4.05 -8.50 -3.63
N ARG A 133 -5.24 -8.30 -3.07
CA ARG A 133 -6.40 -7.80 -3.82
C ARG A 133 -6.21 -6.40 -4.41
N THR A 134 -5.45 -5.53 -3.74
CA THR A 134 -5.21 -4.16 -4.19
C THR A 134 -3.94 -4.02 -5.02
N HIS A 135 -3.22 -5.12 -5.21
CA HIS A 135 -1.92 -5.14 -5.87
C HIS A 135 -0.94 -4.15 -5.23
N GLN A 136 -0.79 -4.24 -3.91
CA GLN A 136 0.09 -3.37 -3.14
C GLN A 136 1.05 -4.18 -2.27
N VAL A 137 2.24 -3.64 -2.07
CA VAL A 137 3.21 -4.11 -1.09
C VAL A 137 3.49 -2.95 -0.14
N HIS A 138 3.11 -3.12 1.13
CA HIS A 138 3.37 -2.13 2.17
C HIS A 138 4.70 -2.44 2.85
N ILE A 139 5.58 -1.47 2.92
CA ILE A 139 6.89 -1.55 3.56
C ILE A 139 6.91 -0.53 4.70
N VAL A 140 6.96 -1.01 5.94
CA VAL A 140 6.85 -0.17 7.13
C VAL A 140 8.12 -0.22 7.94
N PHE A 141 8.67 0.96 8.25
CA PHE A 141 9.90 1.12 9.02
C PHE A 141 9.63 1.59 10.45
N ARG A 142 10.54 1.28 11.36
CA ARG A 142 10.71 2.03 12.60
C ARG A 142 11.17 3.44 12.26
N ALA A 143 10.72 4.41 13.03
CA ALA A 143 11.25 5.76 12.90
C ALA A 143 11.30 6.45 14.26
N ARG A 144 12.26 7.35 14.43
CA ARG A 144 12.37 8.21 15.60
C ARG A 144 12.06 9.65 15.19
N LEU A 145 11.15 10.30 15.89
CA LEU A 145 10.97 11.75 15.74
C LEU A 145 12.24 12.48 16.18
N ARG A 146 12.70 13.45 15.39
CA ARG A 146 13.85 14.30 15.76
C ARG A 146 13.46 15.39 16.76
N ASN A 147 12.20 15.77 16.76
CA ASN A 147 11.62 16.79 17.62
C ASN A 147 10.10 16.60 17.72
N THR A 148 9.41 17.46 18.45
CA THR A 148 7.95 17.44 18.60
C THR A 148 7.24 18.50 17.76
N ASN A 149 7.92 19.09 16.77
CA ASN A 149 7.36 20.09 15.87
C ASN A 149 6.59 19.42 14.70
N PHE A 150 5.72 18.48 15.02
CA PHE A 150 4.83 17.86 14.06
C PHE A 150 3.48 18.61 14.01
N GLY A 151 2.70 18.37 12.97
CA GLY A 151 1.42 19.02 12.75
C GLY A 151 0.58 18.33 11.69
N VAL A 152 -0.54 18.94 11.36
CA VAL A 152 -1.51 18.40 10.41
C VAL A 152 -1.09 18.74 8.98
N GLY A 153 -0.76 17.71 8.19
CA GLY A 153 -0.53 17.85 6.77
C GLY A 153 -1.82 17.87 5.94
N PRO A 154 -1.74 18.08 4.62
CA PRO A 154 -2.91 18.25 3.75
C PRO A 154 -3.87 17.05 3.73
N GLU A 155 -3.33 15.85 3.92
CA GLU A 155 -4.10 14.59 3.90
C GLU A 155 -4.51 14.10 5.29
N SER A 156 -4.27 14.89 6.34
CA SER A 156 -4.60 14.58 7.73
C SER A 156 -5.65 15.54 8.29
N LEU A 157 -6.54 15.03 9.13
CA LEU A 157 -7.49 15.81 9.94
C LEU A 157 -6.89 16.16 11.30
N GLU A 158 -6.05 15.26 11.82
CA GLU A 158 -5.47 15.32 13.15
C GLU A 158 -4.18 14.51 13.16
N VAL A 159 -3.20 14.93 13.96
CA VAL A 159 -1.95 14.21 14.19
C VAL A 159 -1.68 14.21 15.69
N ALA A 160 -1.47 13.05 16.28
CA ALA A 160 -1.30 12.92 17.73
C ALA A 160 -0.31 11.84 18.14
N LEU A 161 0.28 12.00 19.31
CA LEU A 161 1.11 10.99 19.97
C LEU A 161 0.26 10.19 20.94
N TYR A 162 0.29 8.86 20.78
CA TYR A 162 -0.44 7.90 21.60
C TYR A 162 0.50 7.08 22.49
N ASP A 163 0.16 6.95 23.75
CA ASP A 163 0.69 5.87 24.56
C ASP A 163 0.15 4.52 24.06
N GLU A 164 0.86 3.44 24.27
CA GLU A 164 0.45 2.11 23.81
C GLU A 164 -0.97 1.72 24.26
N ALA A 165 -1.33 2.09 25.50
CA ALA A 165 -2.63 1.79 26.09
C ALA A 165 -3.79 2.59 25.46
N ASP A 166 -3.48 3.73 24.87
CA ASP A 166 -4.47 4.68 24.36
C ASP A 166 -4.65 4.61 22.83
N ILE A 167 -3.93 3.71 22.14
CA ILE A 167 -4.05 3.53 20.71
C ILE A 167 -5.50 3.15 20.37
N PRO A 168 -6.18 3.90 19.48
CA PRO A 168 -7.59 3.67 19.12
C PRO A 168 -7.74 2.50 18.14
N TRP A 169 -7.54 1.28 18.61
CA TRP A 169 -7.49 0.06 17.79
C TRP A 169 -8.71 -0.14 16.90
N ASP A 170 -9.92 0.17 17.39
CA ASP A 170 -11.17 0.04 16.64
C ASP A 170 -11.31 1.09 15.52
N GLU A 171 -10.51 2.15 15.59
CA GLU A 171 -10.47 3.23 14.61
C GLU A 171 -9.23 3.18 13.71
N ILE A 172 -8.44 2.11 13.75
CA ILE A 172 -7.30 1.94 12.82
C ILE A 172 -7.84 1.67 11.41
N ALA A 173 -7.33 2.43 10.44
CA ALA A 173 -7.85 2.45 9.08
C ALA A 173 -7.72 1.12 8.33
N PHE A 174 -6.59 0.43 8.49
CA PHE A 174 -6.21 -0.72 7.68
C PHE A 174 -5.60 -1.84 8.50
N MET A 175 -5.92 -3.09 8.14
CA MET A 175 -5.33 -4.28 8.77
C MET A 175 -3.79 -4.31 8.66
N SER A 176 -3.22 -3.76 7.59
CA SER A 176 -1.77 -3.66 7.42
C SER A 176 -1.14 -2.74 8.46
N VAL A 177 -1.80 -1.63 8.78
CA VAL A 177 -1.35 -0.69 9.82
C VAL A 177 -1.49 -1.34 11.20
N GLU A 178 -2.63 -1.97 11.48
CA GLU A 178 -2.85 -2.69 12.73
C GLU A 178 -1.80 -3.78 12.93
N PHE A 179 -1.53 -4.60 11.90
CA PHE A 179 -0.48 -5.61 11.93
C PHE A 179 0.89 -5.00 12.26
N ALA A 180 1.31 -3.98 11.53
CA ALA A 180 2.61 -3.34 11.73
C ALA A 180 2.75 -2.75 13.13
N LEU A 181 1.73 -2.05 13.64
CA LEU A 181 1.73 -1.48 15.00
C LEU A 181 1.83 -2.58 16.06
N ARG A 182 1.03 -3.66 15.97
CA ARG A 182 1.07 -4.77 16.93
C ARG A 182 2.43 -5.45 16.95
N ARG A 183 3.02 -5.75 15.79
CA ARG A 183 4.36 -6.35 15.69
C ARG A 183 5.46 -5.44 16.23
N TYR A 184 5.37 -4.15 15.93
CA TYR A 184 6.28 -3.15 16.49
C TYR A 184 6.22 -3.14 18.03
N LEU A 185 5.03 -3.12 18.63
CA LEU A 185 4.83 -3.09 20.06
C LEU A 185 5.28 -4.41 20.74
N ASP A 186 5.02 -5.57 20.13
CA ASP A 186 5.47 -6.87 20.58
C ASP A 186 7.01 -6.94 20.64
N ASP A 187 7.66 -6.45 19.57
CA ASP A 187 9.12 -6.40 19.51
C ASP A 187 9.70 -5.44 20.55
N ARG A 188 9.09 -4.27 20.73
CA ARG A 188 9.50 -3.30 21.74
C ARG A 188 9.43 -3.89 23.15
N ARG A 189 8.32 -4.57 23.49
CA ARG A 189 8.16 -5.27 24.78
C ARG A 189 9.19 -6.37 24.97
N ALA A 190 9.50 -7.10 23.93
CA ALA A 190 10.49 -8.16 23.92
C ALA A 190 11.94 -7.67 23.79
N ARG A 191 12.17 -6.35 23.64
CA ARG A 191 13.49 -5.71 23.42
C ARG A 191 14.24 -6.35 22.24
N ARG A 192 13.54 -6.54 21.13
CA ARG A 192 14.10 -7.10 19.89
C ARG A 192 13.62 -6.28 18.71
N GLU A 193 14.30 -6.46 17.57
CA GLU A 193 13.92 -5.84 16.29
C GLU A 193 13.88 -6.92 15.22
N LEU A 194 12.69 -7.39 14.91
CA LEU A 194 12.47 -8.36 13.84
C LEU A 194 11.77 -7.69 12.66
N THR A 195 11.94 -8.28 11.50
CA THR A 195 11.13 -7.99 10.33
C THR A 195 10.02 -9.03 10.19
N HIS A 196 8.79 -8.56 10.07
CA HIS A 196 7.60 -9.39 10.00
C HIS A 196 7.02 -9.40 8.60
N PHE A 197 6.47 -10.55 8.19
CA PHE A 197 5.87 -10.72 6.87
C PHE A 197 4.43 -11.18 7.03
N CYS A 198 3.54 -10.63 6.20
CA CYS A 198 2.15 -11.06 6.20
C CYS A 198 1.52 -10.88 4.83
N ASP A 199 0.54 -11.74 4.53
CA ASP A 199 -0.33 -11.59 3.36
C ASP A 199 -1.73 -11.18 3.84
N ILE A 200 -2.30 -10.17 3.21
CA ILE A 200 -3.70 -9.77 3.37
C ILE A 200 -4.40 -10.05 2.05
N ASP A 201 -5.35 -10.99 2.08
CA ASP A 201 -6.12 -11.38 0.92
C ASP A 201 -7.63 -11.33 1.22
N TRP A 202 -8.43 -11.53 0.19
CA TRP A 202 -9.88 -11.47 0.29
C TRP A 202 -10.48 -12.85 0.13
N HIS A 203 -11.11 -13.36 1.20
CA HIS A 203 -11.79 -14.64 1.21
C HIS A 203 -13.20 -14.49 1.80
N ASP A 204 -14.20 -15.09 1.18
CA ASP A 204 -15.58 -15.16 1.67
C ASP A 204 -16.17 -13.80 2.11
N GLY A 205 -15.94 -12.76 1.32
CA GLY A 205 -16.49 -11.43 1.58
C GLY A 205 -15.74 -10.59 2.62
N ARG A 206 -14.58 -11.04 3.11
CA ARG A 206 -13.76 -10.33 4.11
C ARG A 206 -12.26 -10.40 3.80
N PHE A 207 -11.52 -9.45 4.33
CA PHE A 207 -10.06 -9.54 4.36
C PHE A 207 -9.61 -10.55 5.40
N VAL A 208 -8.62 -11.35 5.05
CA VAL A 208 -7.98 -12.36 5.90
C VAL A 208 -6.49 -12.11 5.92
N LEU A 209 -5.94 -12.03 7.13
CA LEU A 209 -4.50 -11.90 7.36
C LEU A 209 -3.89 -13.29 7.55
N ARG A 210 -2.75 -13.54 6.89
CA ARG A 210 -1.92 -14.74 7.06
C ARG A 210 -0.51 -14.29 7.42
N ASP A 211 -0.12 -14.54 8.66
CA ASP A 211 1.24 -14.32 9.15
C ASP A 211 2.20 -15.33 8.48
N ARG A 212 3.43 -14.93 8.17
CA ARG A 212 4.43 -15.72 7.42
C ARG A 212 5.68 -15.95 8.25
#